data_ec8064485456c586055c68b8d5a69ea8
#
_entry.id   ec8064485456c586055c68b8d5a69ea8
#
_cell.length_a   1.000
_cell.length_b   1.000
_cell.length_c   1.000
_cell.angle_alpha   90.00
_cell.angle_beta   90.00
_cell.angle_gamma   90.00
#
_symmetry.space_group_name_H-M   'P 1'
#
loop_
_entity.id
_entity.type
_entity.pdbx_description
1 polymer ?
#
loop_
_entity_poly.entity_id
_entity_poly.type
_entity_poly.pdbx_seq_one_letter_code
_entity_poly.pdbx_strand_id
1 'polypeptide(L)'
;KNITELVTMPVDELQDFFTALPLDDRERHMAERILTEITSRLTYLNEVGLGYLTLDRLSSTLSGGESQRINLATSLGSSLVGSLYILDEPSIGLHPRDTYRLIGVLKKLRDLGNTVIVVEHEEEIIRAADTIIDIGPLAGYQGGEVVFQGSVDELIHSDKSLTAKYLTGRETIDEPKHYRKWNSYIEVLGARENNLKGIDVKFPLGVITCVTGVSGSGKSSLVKGILYPAVRRELYETGLKPGSFSGLSGDVTRLKSIEIIDQNPIGKSSRSNPVTYIKAYDEIRKLFADQPYAKHNNMNPSHFSFNIAGGRCEECQGEGVIKVSMQFMADVELVCESCGGKRFKDDVLEVKYHDRSIYDILEMTVDDAIEFFGKYQDKDPVNKKIIEKLSTLQDVGLGYIKLGQSSSTLSGGESQRVKLASFLTKENAQGPIMFIFDEPTTGLHFHDIRKLLKSFNALMSKGHTIVIVEHNMDVIKSADWVIDLGPEAGDRGGYLVFEGTPAQLKDCKESYTGKFLALNTDRKTGSAVASKMPTASGPTTEIPADNRANTTENTGRTRSKRNKPQTAETKYPSQKTVKTTKSEA
;
A
#
# COMPACT_ATOMS: atom_id res chain seq x y z
N LYS A 1 0.42 34.39 18.53
CA LYS A 1 -0.26 33.77 17.37
C LYS A 1 -1.72 33.50 17.70
N ASN A 2 -2.58 33.59 16.72
CA ASN A 2 -4.00 33.22 16.86
C ASN A 2 -4.21 31.72 16.54
N ILE A 3 -5.39 31.18 16.81
CA ILE A 3 -5.67 29.75 16.61
C ILE A 3 -5.53 29.31 15.14
N THR A 4 -5.92 30.17 14.18
CA THR A 4 -5.78 29.89 12.76
C THR A 4 -4.33 29.75 12.35
N GLU A 5 -3.46 30.65 12.82
CA GLU A 5 -2.01 30.58 12.59
C GLU A 5 -1.39 29.31 13.18
N LEU A 6 -1.90 28.85 14.33
CA LEU A 6 -1.39 27.62 14.96
C LEU A 6 -1.83 26.36 14.21
N VAL A 7 -3.08 26.26 13.79
CA VAL A 7 -3.57 25.05 13.11
C VAL A 7 -3.06 24.90 11.68
N THR A 8 -2.66 26.01 11.03
CA THR A 8 -2.03 25.99 9.70
C THR A 8 -0.50 25.78 9.75
N MET A 9 0.08 25.75 10.96
CA MET A 9 1.52 25.50 11.15
C MET A 9 1.81 24.00 11.07
N PRO A 10 2.91 23.58 10.44
CA PRO A 10 3.39 22.19 10.52
C PRO A 10 3.60 21.73 11.95
N VAL A 11 3.32 20.45 12.22
CA VAL A 11 3.40 19.86 13.57
C VAL A 11 4.78 20.01 14.20
N ASP A 12 5.85 19.92 13.42
CA ASP A 12 7.23 20.09 13.90
C ASP A 12 7.48 21.54 14.35
N GLU A 13 7.07 22.54 13.58
CA GLU A 13 7.18 23.94 13.94
C GLU A 13 6.25 24.29 15.13
N LEU A 14 5.08 23.64 15.18
CA LEU A 14 4.14 23.82 16.27
C LEU A 14 4.71 23.27 17.59
N GLN A 15 5.42 22.15 17.54
CA GLN A 15 6.13 21.59 18.70
C GLN A 15 7.21 22.56 19.21
N ASP A 16 8.02 23.12 18.29
CA ASP A 16 9.04 24.11 18.64
C ASP A 16 8.40 25.36 19.25
N PHE A 17 7.28 25.83 18.70
CA PHE A 17 6.55 26.98 19.24
C PHE A 17 6.08 26.74 20.67
N PHE A 18 5.46 25.61 21.01
CA PHE A 18 5.01 25.32 22.36
C PHE A 18 6.15 25.08 23.34
N THR A 19 7.27 24.54 22.87
CA THR A 19 8.48 24.33 23.68
C THR A 19 9.15 25.67 24.04
N ALA A 20 9.14 26.63 23.10
CA ALA A 20 9.82 27.93 23.25
C ALA A 20 8.89 29.04 23.80
N LEU A 21 7.68 28.72 24.27
CA LEU A 21 6.74 29.72 24.79
C LEU A 21 7.35 30.53 25.95
N PRO A 22 7.44 31.87 25.82
CA PRO A 22 7.96 32.73 26.86
C PRO A 22 6.87 32.95 27.93
N LEU A 23 6.77 32.02 28.89
CA LEU A 23 5.86 32.05 30.03
C LEU A 23 6.64 32.38 31.31
N ASP A 24 6.05 33.18 32.17
CA ASP A 24 6.57 33.34 33.52
C ASP A 24 6.34 32.07 34.39
N ASP A 25 6.96 32.00 35.57
CA ASP A 25 6.86 30.81 36.42
C ASP A 25 5.44 30.50 36.87
N ARG A 26 4.59 31.52 37.05
CA ARG A 26 3.20 31.36 37.45
C ARG A 26 2.34 30.85 36.28
N GLU A 27 2.52 31.44 35.12
CA GLU A 27 1.85 31.02 33.88
C GLU A 27 2.25 29.58 33.51
N ARG A 28 3.54 29.26 33.62
CA ARG A 28 4.06 27.92 33.36
C ARG A 28 3.43 26.89 34.30
N HIS A 29 3.36 27.19 35.59
CA HIS A 29 2.73 26.27 36.54
C HIS A 29 1.23 26.09 36.29
N MET A 30 0.52 27.17 35.92
CA MET A 30 -0.91 27.10 35.57
C MET A 30 -1.18 26.30 34.29
N ALA A 31 -0.29 26.39 33.30
CA ALA A 31 -0.44 25.74 32.00
C ALA A 31 0.25 24.38 31.92
N GLU A 32 1.00 23.96 32.94
CA GLU A 32 1.89 22.78 32.93
C GLU A 32 1.25 21.52 32.39
N ARG A 33 0.06 21.18 32.92
CA ARG A 33 -0.68 19.98 32.49
C ARG A 33 -1.10 20.06 31.03
N ILE A 34 -1.57 21.22 30.58
CA ILE A 34 -2.03 21.43 29.20
C ILE A 34 -0.85 21.38 28.24
N LEU A 35 0.25 22.07 28.57
CA LEU A 35 1.45 22.10 27.76
C LEU A 35 2.10 20.71 27.64
N THR A 36 2.15 19.96 28.74
CA THR A 36 2.67 18.58 28.75
C THR A 36 1.85 17.69 27.79
N GLU A 37 0.53 17.78 27.84
CA GLU A 37 -0.35 16.99 26.98
C GLU A 37 -0.22 17.39 25.50
N ILE A 38 -0.19 18.70 25.19
CA ILE A 38 0.01 19.18 23.82
C ILE A 38 1.36 18.74 23.28
N THR A 39 2.43 18.99 24.03
CA THR A 39 3.81 18.66 23.61
C THR A 39 3.99 17.17 23.42
N SER A 40 3.45 16.34 24.30
CA SER A 40 3.50 14.87 24.16
C SER A 40 2.83 14.41 22.87
N ARG A 41 1.62 14.89 22.56
CA ARG A 41 0.90 14.52 21.34
C ARG A 41 1.61 14.97 20.07
N LEU A 42 2.16 16.20 20.06
CA LEU A 42 2.96 16.70 18.95
C LEU A 42 4.25 15.89 18.78
N THR A 43 4.89 15.49 19.89
CA THR A 43 6.06 14.62 19.86
C THR A 43 5.74 13.28 19.22
N TYR A 44 4.64 12.63 19.60
CA TYR A 44 4.25 11.36 18.97
C TYR A 44 3.97 11.48 17.47
N LEU A 45 3.30 12.56 17.03
CA LEU A 45 3.10 12.83 15.61
C LEU A 45 4.44 13.02 14.86
N ASN A 46 5.40 13.70 15.47
CA ASN A 46 6.74 13.87 14.89
C ASN A 46 7.52 12.55 14.84
N GLU A 47 7.44 11.73 15.88
CA GLU A 47 8.12 10.43 15.97
C GLU A 47 7.62 9.45 14.89
N VAL A 48 6.32 9.47 14.56
CA VAL A 48 5.77 8.65 13.47
C VAL A 48 6.00 9.25 12.07
N GLY A 49 6.77 10.35 11.98
CA GLY A 49 7.14 10.97 10.71
C GLY A 49 6.07 11.86 10.08
N LEU A 50 5.14 12.41 10.87
CA LEU A 50 4.04 13.28 10.42
C LEU A 50 4.28 14.77 10.73
N GLY A 51 5.51 15.17 11.05
CA GLY A 51 5.85 16.55 11.40
C GLY A 51 5.52 17.60 10.35
N TYR A 52 5.43 17.21 9.09
CA TYR A 52 5.09 18.09 7.98
C TYR A 52 3.59 18.36 7.82
N LEU A 53 2.72 17.61 8.52
CA LEU A 53 1.27 17.82 8.46
C LEU A 53 0.85 19.05 9.26
N THR A 54 -0.23 19.69 8.83
CA THR A 54 -0.91 20.75 9.57
C THR A 54 -2.16 20.22 10.25
N LEU A 55 -2.58 20.83 11.37
CA LEU A 55 -3.74 20.34 12.13
C LEU A 55 -5.08 20.58 11.42
N ASP A 56 -5.14 21.51 10.47
CA ASP A 56 -6.34 21.82 9.67
C ASP A 56 -6.49 20.94 8.44
N ARG A 57 -5.53 20.03 8.19
CA ARG A 57 -5.59 19.17 7.00
C ARG A 57 -6.78 18.23 7.04
N LEU A 58 -7.58 18.25 5.98
CA LEU A 58 -8.76 17.40 5.84
C LEU A 58 -8.39 15.92 5.82
N SER A 59 -9.06 15.09 6.61
CA SER A 59 -8.85 13.65 6.70
C SER A 59 -9.01 12.93 5.34
N SER A 60 -9.89 13.43 4.47
CA SER A 60 -10.09 12.90 3.11
C SER A 60 -8.89 13.11 2.17
N THR A 61 -7.95 13.97 2.53
CA THR A 61 -6.71 14.24 1.78
C THR A 61 -5.51 13.47 2.29
N LEU A 62 -5.67 12.75 3.41
CA LEU A 62 -4.63 11.90 3.99
C LEU A 62 -4.51 10.60 3.18
N SER A 63 -3.27 10.15 2.99
CA SER A 63 -3.01 8.80 2.49
C SER A 63 -3.38 7.75 3.55
N GLY A 64 -3.55 6.49 3.12
CA GLY A 64 -3.82 5.38 4.05
C GLY A 64 -2.72 5.25 5.11
N GLY A 65 -1.46 5.34 4.73
CA GLY A 65 -0.32 5.30 5.65
C GLY A 65 -0.28 6.49 6.62
N GLU A 66 -0.61 7.72 6.18
CA GLU A 66 -0.72 8.88 7.07
C GLU A 66 -1.81 8.67 8.12
N SER A 67 -3.00 8.21 7.72
CA SER A 67 -4.11 7.92 8.64
C SER A 67 -3.73 6.85 9.67
N GLN A 68 -3.07 5.79 9.24
CA GLN A 68 -2.62 4.71 10.12
C GLN A 68 -1.58 5.22 11.14
N ARG A 69 -0.64 6.06 10.73
CA ARG A 69 0.36 6.66 11.63
C ARG A 69 -0.25 7.65 12.62
N ILE A 70 -1.29 8.40 12.24
CA ILE A 70 -2.06 9.23 13.20
C ILE A 70 -2.68 8.35 14.29
N ASN A 71 -3.29 7.21 13.91
CA ASN A 71 -3.84 6.26 14.86
C ASN A 71 -2.75 5.69 15.79
N LEU A 72 -1.57 5.37 15.24
CA LEU A 72 -0.42 4.89 16.00
C LEU A 72 0.06 5.95 17.02
N ALA A 73 0.20 7.21 16.60
CA ALA A 73 0.55 8.33 17.50
C ALA A 73 -0.47 8.50 18.63
N THR A 74 -1.78 8.33 18.31
CA THR A 74 -2.85 8.37 19.31
C THR A 74 -2.71 7.22 20.32
N SER A 75 -2.37 6.03 19.85
CA SER A 75 -2.16 4.85 20.69
C SER A 75 -0.96 5.02 21.65
N LEU A 76 0.13 5.61 21.19
CA LEU A 76 1.26 5.98 22.04
C LEU A 76 0.86 6.96 23.14
N GLY A 77 0.03 7.94 22.82
CA GLY A 77 -0.48 8.93 23.77
C GLY A 77 -1.44 8.37 24.81
N SER A 78 -2.04 7.21 24.58
CA SER A 78 -3.01 6.59 25.50
C SER A 78 -2.38 5.95 26.74
N SER A 79 -1.05 5.75 26.76
CA SER A 79 -0.31 5.09 27.86
C SER A 79 -0.87 3.72 28.28
N LEU A 80 -1.54 3.01 27.34
CA LEU A 80 -2.08 1.68 27.61
C LEU A 80 -0.94 0.68 27.75
N VAL A 81 -1.02 -0.17 28.77
CA VAL A 81 -0.09 -1.26 29.07
C VAL A 81 -0.83 -2.58 29.01
N GLY A 82 -0.16 -3.64 28.55
CA GLY A 82 -0.74 -4.97 28.42
C GLY A 82 -1.76 -5.11 27.28
N SER A 83 -1.70 -4.19 26.30
CA SER A 83 -2.57 -4.20 25.13
C SER A 83 -1.93 -4.96 23.96
N LEU A 84 -2.77 -5.49 23.07
CA LEU A 84 -2.36 -6.07 21.79
C LEU A 84 -2.59 -5.05 20.67
N TYR A 85 -1.52 -4.68 19.99
CA TYR A 85 -1.54 -3.85 18.78
C TYR A 85 -1.32 -4.72 17.55
N ILE A 86 -2.24 -4.65 16.58
CA ILE A 86 -2.12 -5.34 15.29
C ILE A 86 -2.05 -4.25 14.21
N LEU A 87 -0.95 -4.22 13.48
CA LEU A 87 -0.67 -3.23 12.44
C LEU A 87 -0.45 -3.95 11.11
N ASP A 88 -1.21 -3.52 10.10
CA ASP A 88 -1.14 -4.06 8.75
C ASP A 88 -0.41 -3.07 7.86
N GLU A 89 0.79 -3.45 7.37
CA GLU A 89 1.67 -2.68 6.51
C GLU A 89 1.86 -1.21 6.96
N PRO A 90 2.30 -0.93 8.19
CA PRO A 90 2.44 0.44 8.69
C PRO A 90 3.54 1.25 7.99
N SER A 91 4.41 0.62 7.20
CA SER A 91 5.45 1.28 6.41
C SER A 91 4.99 1.80 5.05
N ILE A 92 3.73 1.57 4.65
CA ILE A 92 3.20 1.99 3.33
C ILE A 92 3.54 3.46 3.04
N GLY A 93 4.16 3.70 1.87
CA GLY A 93 4.50 5.04 1.39
C GLY A 93 5.58 5.74 2.21
N LEU A 94 6.32 5.00 3.06
CA LEU A 94 7.46 5.54 3.79
C LEU A 94 8.75 5.41 3.00
N HIS A 95 9.54 6.47 3.05
CA HIS A 95 10.95 6.40 2.69
C HIS A 95 11.72 5.60 3.78
N PRO A 96 12.77 4.83 3.46
CA PRO A 96 13.55 4.06 4.45
C PRO A 96 13.98 4.86 5.67
N ARG A 97 14.33 6.15 5.52
CA ARG A 97 14.61 7.04 6.64
C ARG A 97 13.47 7.11 7.66
N ASP A 98 12.23 7.19 7.17
CA ASP A 98 11.06 7.33 8.03
C ASP A 98 10.62 5.95 8.58
N THR A 99 10.92 4.86 7.86
CA THR A 99 10.75 3.48 8.35
C THR A 99 11.58 3.23 9.62
N TYR A 100 12.81 3.73 9.70
CA TYR A 100 13.61 3.61 10.94
C TYR A 100 13.00 4.36 12.13
N ARG A 101 12.37 5.51 11.90
CA ARG A 101 11.62 6.22 12.95
C ARG A 101 10.44 5.40 13.42
N LEU A 102 9.68 4.82 12.50
CA LEU A 102 8.56 3.93 12.80
C LEU A 102 9.01 2.73 13.64
N ILE A 103 10.12 2.07 13.28
CA ILE A 103 10.71 0.98 14.07
C ILE A 103 10.99 1.42 15.51
N GLY A 104 11.54 2.62 15.69
CA GLY A 104 11.76 3.19 17.02
C GLY A 104 10.47 3.32 17.84
N VAL A 105 9.40 3.75 17.21
CA VAL A 105 8.06 3.88 17.80
C VAL A 105 7.48 2.51 18.19
N LEU A 106 7.56 1.52 17.29
CA LEU A 106 7.08 0.15 17.55
C LEU A 106 7.81 -0.50 18.71
N LYS A 107 9.14 -0.30 18.81
CA LYS A 107 9.94 -0.76 19.95
C LYS A 107 9.55 -0.07 21.25
N LYS A 108 9.29 1.23 21.24
CA LYS A 108 8.77 1.96 22.42
C LYS A 108 7.43 1.39 22.90
N LEU A 109 6.48 1.11 21.98
CA LEU A 109 5.21 0.47 22.33
C LEU A 109 5.40 -0.89 23.00
N ARG A 110 6.29 -1.71 22.47
CA ARG A 110 6.65 -3.01 23.06
C ARG A 110 7.26 -2.81 24.45
N ASP A 111 8.23 -1.91 24.59
CA ASP A 111 8.97 -1.67 25.83
C ASP A 111 8.08 -1.12 26.96
N LEU A 112 6.91 -0.53 26.61
CA LEU A 112 5.85 -0.17 27.55
C LEU A 112 5.08 -1.39 28.11
N GLY A 113 5.41 -2.62 27.67
CA GLY A 113 4.77 -3.86 28.12
C GLY A 113 3.58 -4.29 27.27
N ASN A 114 3.51 -3.83 26.01
CA ASN A 114 2.50 -4.24 25.05
C ASN A 114 2.99 -5.36 24.13
N THR A 115 2.06 -6.06 23.51
CA THR A 115 2.35 -6.99 22.41
C THR A 115 2.07 -6.28 21.09
N VAL A 116 3.04 -6.27 20.17
CA VAL A 116 2.92 -5.61 18.86
C VAL A 116 3.08 -6.66 17.77
N ILE A 117 2.02 -6.88 16.99
CA ILE A 117 2.02 -7.74 15.80
C ILE A 117 2.02 -6.83 14.57
N VAL A 118 2.98 -7.05 13.68
CA VAL A 118 3.11 -6.26 12.45
C VAL A 118 3.10 -7.21 11.26
N VAL A 119 2.18 -6.98 10.32
CA VAL A 119 2.19 -7.65 9.01
C VAL A 119 3.00 -6.77 8.08
N GLU A 120 4.11 -7.28 7.56
CA GLU A 120 5.06 -6.45 6.80
C GLU A 120 5.88 -7.22 5.77
N HIS A 121 6.38 -6.48 4.79
CA HIS A 121 7.24 -6.96 3.72
C HIS A 121 8.59 -6.21 3.65
N GLU A 122 8.73 -5.10 4.40
CA GLU A 122 9.94 -4.29 4.41
C GLU A 122 11.08 -4.96 5.21
N GLU A 123 12.27 -5.06 4.58
CA GLU A 123 13.44 -5.73 5.14
C GLU A 123 13.82 -5.17 6.52
N GLU A 124 13.79 -3.85 6.68
CA GLU A 124 14.18 -3.16 7.90
C GLU A 124 13.29 -3.53 9.09
N ILE A 125 11.97 -3.64 8.87
CA ILE A 125 11.01 -4.03 9.92
C ILE A 125 11.15 -5.51 10.25
N ILE A 126 11.28 -6.37 9.24
CA ILE A 126 11.51 -7.81 9.43
C ILE A 126 12.76 -8.04 10.29
N ARG A 127 13.87 -7.34 9.98
CA ARG A 127 15.12 -7.45 10.75
C ARG A 127 15.04 -6.86 12.16
N ALA A 128 14.10 -5.97 12.41
CA ALA A 128 13.92 -5.32 13.71
C ALA A 128 12.97 -6.09 14.65
N ALA A 129 12.29 -7.11 14.15
CA ALA A 129 11.33 -7.93 14.90
C ALA A 129 12.05 -8.87 15.88
N ASP A 130 11.43 -9.11 17.03
CA ASP A 130 11.93 -10.08 18.03
C ASP A 130 11.61 -11.52 17.59
N THR A 131 10.45 -11.73 16.96
CA THR A 131 9.99 -13.02 16.45
C THR A 131 9.35 -12.83 15.09
N ILE A 132 9.67 -13.71 14.15
CA ILE A 132 9.11 -13.73 12.81
C ILE A 132 8.24 -14.97 12.65
N ILE A 133 7.07 -14.79 12.07
CA ILE A 133 6.19 -15.86 11.60
C ILE A 133 6.09 -15.66 10.08
N ASP A 134 6.73 -16.54 9.31
CA ASP A 134 6.71 -16.50 7.85
C ASP A 134 5.66 -17.47 7.32
N ILE A 135 4.70 -16.92 6.57
CA ILE A 135 3.56 -17.66 6.01
C ILE A 135 3.78 -17.80 4.50
N GLY A 136 3.68 -19.02 4.01
CA GLY A 136 3.93 -19.34 2.63
C GLY A 136 3.53 -20.78 2.29
N PRO A 137 4.27 -21.44 1.37
CA PRO A 137 5.43 -20.94 0.61
C PRO A 137 5.09 -19.96 -0.51
N LEU A 138 3.87 -20.03 -1.06
CA LEU A 138 3.35 -19.17 -2.14
C LEU A 138 2.04 -18.50 -1.73
N ALA A 139 1.37 -17.86 -2.67
CA ALA A 139 0.09 -17.20 -2.44
C ALA A 139 -1.11 -18.14 -2.72
N GLY A 140 -2.29 -17.77 -2.22
CA GLY A 140 -3.55 -18.51 -2.44
C GLY A 140 -3.53 -19.89 -1.82
N TYR A 141 -4.08 -20.89 -2.53
CA TYR A 141 -4.16 -22.28 -2.03
C TYR A 141 -2.81 -23.01 -1.94
N GLN A 142 -1.76 -22.48 -2.55
CA GLN A 142 -0.39 -22.97 -2.42
C GLN A 142 0.36 -22.34 -1.25
N GLY A 143 -0.32 -21.49 -0.49
CA GLY A 143 0.18 -20.79 0.69
C GLY A 143 -0.61 -21.15 1.95
N GLY A 144 -0.55 -20.26 2.94
CA GLY A 144 -1.29 -20.39 4.19
C GLY A 144 -0.65 -21.33 5.22
N GLU A 145 0.55 -21.85 4.95
CA GLU A 145 1.32 -22.66 5.89
C GLU A 145 2.35 -21.81 6.63
N VAL A 146 2.61 -22.11 7.90
CA VAL A 146 3.73 -21.53 8.63
C VAL A 146 5.02 -22.22 8.16
N VAL A 147 5.78 -21.56 7.29
CA VAL A 147 7.05 -22.10 6.75
C VAL A 147 8.22 -21.89 7.69
N PHE A 148 8.13 -20.88 8.55
CA PHE A 148 9.14 -20.58 9.57
C PHE A 148 8.49 -19.82 10.75
N GLN A 149 9.01 -20.08 11.97
CA GLN A 149 8.72 -19.30 13.17
C GLN A 149 9.98 -19.30 14.05
N GLY A 150 10.45 -18.12 14.42
CA GLY A 150 11.65 -17.96 15.25
C GLY A 150 12.24 -16.56 15.15
N SER A 151 13.49 -16.41 15.58
CA SER A 151 14.24 -15.16 15.48
C SER A 151 14.76 -14.88 14.05
N VAL A 152 15.22 -13.66 13.79
CA VAL A 152 15.88 -13.29 12.51
C VAL A 152 17.11 -14.15 12.26
N ASP A 153 17.92 -14.40 13.30
CA ASP A 153 19.16 -15.18 13.19
C ASP A 153 18.87 -16.65 12.82
N GLU A 154 17.74 -17.18 13.23
CA GLU A 154 17.30 -18.52 12.83
C GLU A 154 16.70 -18.51 11.42
N LEU A 155 15.95 -17.45 11.06
CA LEU A 155 15.32 -17.31 9.74
C LEU A 155 16.35 -17.37 8.61
N ILE A 156 17.49 -16.69 8.74
CA ILE A 156 18.52 -16.64 7.69
C ILE A 156 19.07 -18.01 7.31
N HIS A 157 18.95 -19.02 8.18
CA HIS A 157 19.35 -20.39 7.94
C HIS A 157 18.24 -21.27 7.32
N SER A 158 17.02 -20.74 7.19
CA SER A 158 15.89 -21.47 6.61
C SER A 158 16.02 -21.60 5.09
N ASP A 159 15.94 -22.83 4.56
CA ASP A 159 15.91 -23.10 3.12
C ASP A 159 14.50 -23.07 2.54
N LYS A 160 13.47 -23.22 3.38
CA LYS A 160 12.07 -23.24 2.98
C LYS A 160 11.50 -21.83 2.77
N SER A 161 11.98 -20.86 3.55
CA SER A 161 11.49 -19.48 3.53
C SER A 161 12.00 -18.73 2.30
N LEU A 162 11.09 -18.19 1.49
CA LEU A 162 11.44 -17.27 0.41
C LEU A 162 11.99 -15.96 0.97
N THR A 163 11.39 -15.45 2.06
CA THR A 163 11.86 -14.27 2.78
C THR A 163 13.33 -14.41 3.18
N ALA A 164 13.71 -15.57 3.77
CA ALA A 164 15.10 -15.86 4.13
C ALA A 164 16.05 -15.83 2.93
N LYS A 165 15.63 -16.36 1.77
CA LYS A 165 16.46 -16.37 0.56
C LYS A 165 16.78 -14.97 0.07
N TYR A 166 15.81 -14.04 0.12
CA TYR A 166 16.04 -12.64 -0.26
C TYR A 166 16.85 -11.87 0.78
N LEU A 167 16.56 -12.03 2.08
CA LEU A 167 17.31 -11.39 3.16
C LEU A 167 18.79 -11.80 3.23
N THR A 168 19.13 -13.02 2.76
CA THR A 168 20.50 -13.54 2.73
C THR A 168 21.20 -13.32 1.39
N GLY A 169 20.51 -12.76 0.39
CA GLY A 169 21.05 -12.59 -0.96
C GLY A 169 21.19 -13.89 -1.77
N ARG A 170 20.66 -15.04 -1.27
CA ARG A 170 20.57 -16.28 -2.05
C ARG A 170 19.66 -16.13 -3.27
N GLU A 171 18.65 -15.29 -3.15
CA GLU A 171 17.84 -14.77 -4.23
C GLU A 171 17.96 -13.26 -4.27
N THR A 172 18.07 -12.68 -5.46
CA THR A 172 18.20 -11.22 -5.64
C THR A 172 17.30 -10.75 -6.77
N ILE A 173 16.97 -9.47 -6.73
CA ILE A 173 16.40 -8.76 -7.87
C ILE A 173 17.59 -8.23 -8.68
N ASP A 174 17.65 -8.60 -9.97
CA ASP A 174 18.77 -8.26 -10.84
C ASP A 174 18.80 -6.74 -11.12
N GLU A 175 19.95 -6.13 -10.91
CA GLU A 175 20.20 -4.75 -11.37
C GLU A 175 20.46 -4.76 -12.89
N PRO A 176 19.99 -3.76 -13.65
CA PRO A 176 20.25 -3.67 -15.07
C PRO A 176 21.74 -3.49 -15.32
N LYS A 177 22.31 -4.33 -16.19
CA LYS A 177 23.75 -4.23 -16.59
C LYS A 177 24.07 -2.92 -17.30
N HIS A 178 23.08 -2.35 -17.99
CA HIS A 178 23.19 -1.10 -18.73
C HIS A 178 21.87 -0.34 -18.63
N TYR A 179 21.94 0.95 -18.37
CA TYR A 179 20.78 1.84 -18.41
C TYR A 179 20.42 2.16 -19.87
N ARG A 180 19.13 2.24 -20.17
CA ARG A 180 18.64 2.63 -21.50
C ARG A 180 19.02 4.08 -21.77
N LYS A 181 19.51 4.33 -22.99
CA LYS A 181 19.80 5.70 -23.45
C LYS A 181 18.53 6.34 -23.98
N TRP A 182 18.37 7.62 -23.71
CA TRP A 182 17.26 8.41 -24.19
C TRP A 182 17.76 9.64 -24.95
N ASN A 183 16.96 10.13 -25.88
CA ASN A 183 17.24 11.33 -26.71
C ASN A 183 16.03 12.27 -26.80
N SER A 184 14.95 11.94 -26.11
CA SER A 184 13.71 12.71 -26.06
C SER A 184 13.18 12.74 -24.65
N TYR A 185 12.51 13.83 -24.27
CA TYR A 185 12.03 14.05 -22.92
C TYR A 185 10.83 15.00 -22.91
N ILE A 186 10.08 15.00 -21.83
CA ILE A 186 9.11 16.02 -21.46
C ILE A 186 9.69 16.75 -20.25
N GLU A 187 9.65 18.09 -20.25
CA GLU A 187 10.13 18.90 -19.14
C GLU A 187 8.97 19.70 -18.56
N VAL A 188 8.80 19.59 -17.25
CA VAL A 188 7.91 20.42 -16.45
C VAL A 188 8.72 21.62 -15.99
N LEU A 189 8.29 22.83 -16.36
CA LEU A 189 8.99 24.07 -16.03
C LEU A 189 8.30 24.80 -14.87
N GLY A 190 9.08 25.25 -13.89
CA GLY A 190 8.65 26.11 -12.81
C GLY A 190 7.53 25.52 -11.96
N ALA A 191 7.60 24.24 -11.60
CA ALA A 191 6.61 23.55 -10.77
C ALA A 191 6.52 24.17 -9.37
N ARG A 192 5.31 24.67 -8.97
CA ARG A 192 5.08 25.41 -7.70
C ARG A 192 3.85 24.94 -6.93
N GLU A 193 3.25 23.82 -7.32
CA GLU A 193 2.08 23.29 -6.61
C GLU A 193 2.46 22.78 -5.23
N ASN A 194 1.67 23.14 -4.21
CA ASN A 194 1.89 22.81 -2.80
C ASN A 194 3.29 23.31 -2.34
N ASN A 195 4.14 22.37 -1.91
CA ASN A 195 5.46 22.67 -1.38
C ASN A 195 6.57 22.81 -2.45
N LEU A 196 6.29 22.58 -3.73
CA LEU A 196 7.30 22.66 -4.80
C LEU A 196 7.85 24.09 -4.96
N LYS A 197 9.17 24.21 -5.11
CA LYS A 197 9.92 25.47 -5.04
C LYS A 197 10.25 26.07 -6.42
N GLY A 198 9.39 25.85 -7.43
CA GLY A 198 9.61 26.38 -8.78
C GLY A 198 10.66 25.57 -9.54
N ILE A 199 10.63 24.28 -9.42
CA ILE A 199 11.62 23.36 -10.00
C ILE A 199 11.32 23.06 -11.46
N ASP A 200 12.39 22.88 -12.24
CA ASP A 200 12.36 22.35 -13.60
C ASP A 200 12.79 20.89 -13.56
N VAL A 201 12.00 19.98 -14.16
CA VAL A 201 12.21 18.53 -14.06
C VAL A 201 12.02 17.86 -15.41
N LYS A 202 13.01 17.06 -15.84
CA LYS A 202 12.98 16.29 -17.09
C LYS A 202 12.52 14.85 -16.88
N PHE A 203 11.54 14.45 -17.67
CA PHE A 203 11.03 13.09 -17.74
C PHE A 203 11.44 12.47 -19.09
N PRO A 204 12.52 11.68 -19.12
CA PRO A 204 12.97 11.02 -20.33
C PRO A 204 11.92 10.07 -20.90
N LEU A 205 11.81 10.01 -22.24
CA LEU A 205 10.90 9.09 -22.94
C LEU A 205 11.60 7.80 -23.33
N GLY A 206 10.83 6.70 -23.36
CA GLY A 206 11.34 5.37 -23.73
C GLY A 206 12.25 4.73 -22.68
N VAL A 207 12.16 5.15 -21.43
CA VAL A 207 12.93 4.62 -20.29
C VAL A 207 12.04 4.48 -19.06
N ILE A 208 12.55 3.79 -18.04
CA ILE A 208 11.92 3.70 -16.71
C ILE A 208 12.50 4.83 -15.85
N THR A 209 11.67 5.79 -15.50
CA THR A 209 12.03 6.89 -14.58
C THR A 209 11.40 6.64 -13.21
N CYS A 210 12.21 6.65 -12.16
CA CYS A 210 11.74 6.56 -10.79
C CYS A 210 11.77 7.94 -10.12
N VAL A 211 10.61 8.41 -9.61
CA VAL A 211 10.49 9.63 -8.82
C VAL A 211 10.48 9.23 -7.35
N THR A 212 11.50 9.63 -6.62
CA THR A 212 11.75 9.25 -5.23
C THR A 212 11.98 10.47 -4.34
N GLY A 213 12.28 10.24 -3.07
CA GLY A 213 12.49 11.25 -2.04
C GLY A 213 11.69 11.01 -0.78
N VAL A 214 11.98 11.70 0.30
CA VAL A 214 11.31 11.51 1.59
C VAL A 214 9.80 11.69 1.52
N SER A 215 9.06 11.13 2.48
CA SER A 215 7.61 11.32 2.55
C SER A 215 7.29 12.81 2.71
N GLY A 216 6.31 13.33 1.96
CA GLY A 216 5.99 14.77 1.96
C GLY A 216 6.93 15.68 1.16
N SER A 217 7.88 15.15 0.37
CA SER A 217 8.82 15.97 -0.44
C SER A 217 8.22 16.59 -1.70
N GLY A 218 6.96 16.27 -2.06
CA GLY A 218 6.28 16.84 -3.23
C GLY A 218 6.14 15.92 -4.44
N LYS A 219 6.51 14.63 -4.36
CA LYS A 219 6.43 13.65 -5.46
C LYS A 219 5.05 13.60 -6.11
N SER A 220 3.99 13.42 -5.32
CA SER A 220 2.61 13.35 -5.82
C SER A 220 2.15 14.69 -6.40
N SER A 221 2.60 15.82 -5.85
CA SER A 221 2.32 17.16 -6.41
C SER A 221 2.93 17.31 -7.79
N LEU A 222 4.18 16.85 -7.99
CA LEU A 222 4.86 16.91 -9.28
C LEU A 222 4.21 15.97 -10.29
N VAL A 223 4.02 14.68 -9.94
CA VAL A 223 3.63 13.66 -10.91
C VAL A 223 2.12 13.65 -11.15
N LYS A 224 1.30 13.55 -10.07
CA LYS A 224 -0.17 13.49 -10.19
C LYS A 224 -0.81 14.87 -10.31
N GLY A 225 -0.23 15.89 -9.64
CA GLY A 225 -0.77 17.23 -9.61
C GLY A 225 -0.40 18.07 -10.85
N ILE A 226 0.77 17.87 -11.43
CA ILE A 226 1.26 18.68 -12.56
C ILE A 226 1.47 17.85 -13.82
N LEU A 227 2.41 16.88 -13.82
CA LEU A 227 2.82 16.15 -15.03
C LEU A 227 1.62 15.48 -15.72
N TYR A 228 0.88 14.65 -15.00
CA TYR A 228 -0.24 13.89 -15.56
C TYR A 228 -1.33 14.78 -16.17
N PRO A 229 -1.92 15.75 -15.43
CA PRO A 229 -2.96 16.60 -15.98
C PRO A 229 -2.44 17.55 -17.07
N ALA A 230 -1.18 18.02 -16.99
CA ALA A 230 -0.60 18.90 -17.99
C ALA A 230 -0.39 18.19 -19.33
N VAL A 231 0.25 17.00 -19.32
CA VAL A 231 0.45 16.18 -20.53
C VAL A 231 -0.89 15.73 -21.10
N ARG A 232 -1.84 15.33 -20.26
CA ARG A 232 -3.17 14.93 -20.71
C ARG A 232 -3.92 16.07 -21.40
N ARG A 233 -3.80 17.28 -20.86
CA ARG A 233 -4.41 18.46 -21.45
C ARG A 233 -3.79 18.81 -22.81
N GLU A 234 -2.49 18.69 -22.93
CA GLU A 234 -1.78 18.92 -24.19
C GLU A 234 -2.19 17.91 -25.28
N LEU A 235 -2.34 16.62 -24.90
CA LEU A 235 -2.71 15.55 -25.84
C LEU A 235 -4.17 15.56 -26.27
N TYR A 236 -5.10 15.96 -25.38
CA TYR A 236 -6.55 15.80 -25.62
C TYR A 236 -7.34 17.10 -25.58
N GLU A 237 -6.68 18.26 -25.34
CA GLU A 237 -7.33 19.57 -25.15
C GLU A 237 -8.41 19.59 -24.03
N THR A 238 -8.53 18.49 -23.30
CA THR A 238 -9.53 18.30 -22.23
C THR A 238 -8.86 17.60 -21.03
N GLY A 239 -9.42 17.78 -19.84
CA GLY A 239 -8.94 17.09 -18.64
C GLY A 239 -8.95 17.93 -17.39
N LEU A 240 -8.33 17.40 -16.33
CA LEU A 240 -8.15 18.08 -15.06
C LEU A 240 -7.23 19.29 -15.24
N LYS A 241 -7.53 20.37 -14.51
CA LYS A 241 -6.64 21.54 -14.45
C LYS A 241 -5.33 21.12 -13.75
N PRO A 242 -4.16 21.30 -14.39
CA PRO A 242 -2.90 21.05 -13.71
C PRO A 242 -2.68 22.03 -12.55
N GLY A 243 -1.90 21.61 -11.58
CA GLY A 243 -1.41 22.46 -10.51
C GLY A 243 -0.55 23.62 -11.02
N SER A 244 -0.05 24.41 -10.09
CA SER A 244 0.72 25.63 -10.43
C SER A 244 2.09 25.29 -11.01
N PHE A 245 2.34 25.70 -12.27
CA PHE A 245 3.61 25.53 -12.98
C PHE A 245 3.70 26.55 -14.14
N SER A 246 4.89 26.74 -14.72
CA SER A 246 5.10 27.70 -15.80
C SER A 246 4.71 27.17 -17.18
N GLY A 247 4.97 25.89 -17.48
CA GLY A 247 4.64 25.27 -18.77
C GLY A 247 5.28 23.90 -18.95
N LEU A 248 4.95 23.24 -20.08
CA LEU A 248 5.62 22.04 -20.56
C LEU A 248 6.57 22.42 -21.70
N SER A 249 7.69 21.71 -21.80
CA SER A 249 8.58 21.74 -22.96
C SER A 249 8.94 20.31 -23.38
N GLY A 250 9.59 20.18 -24.55
CA GLY A 250 10.05 18.89 -25.08
C GLY A 250 9.04 18.17 -25.96
N ASP A 251 9.13 16.86 -26.00
CA ASP A 251 8.56 16.01 -27.04
C ASP A 251 7.16 15.43 -26.67
N VAL A 252 6.23 16.23 -26.13
CA VAL A 252 4.90 15.75 -25.68
C VAL A 252 4.14 15.07 -26.82
N THR A 253 4.24 15.59 -28.05
CA THR A 253 3.53 15.08 -29.24
C THR A 253 3.98 13.70 -29.70
N ARG A 254 5.11 13.19 -29.19
CA ARG A 254 5.53 11.79 -29.41
C ARG A 254 4.66 10.79 -28.67
N LEU A 255 3.99 11.20 -27.60
CA LEU A 255 3.11 10.33 -26.86
C LEU A 255 1.74 10.23 -27.55
N LYS A 256 1.20 9.03 -27.59
CA LYS A 256 -0.19 8.76 -28.00
C LYS A 256 -1.18 8.99 -26.87
N SER A 257 -0.80 8.58 -25.66
CA SER A 257 -1.60 8.75 -24.45
C SER A 257 -0.74 8.74 -23.20
N ILE A 258 -1.34 9.20 -22.11
CA ILE A 258 -0.78 9.10 -20.76
C ILE A 258 -1.82 8.42 -19.87
N GLU A 259 -1.37 7.42 -19.09
CA GLU A 259 -2.22 6.62 -18.22
C GLU A 259 -1.66 6.56 -16.81
N ILE A 260 -2.52 6.77 -15.81
CA ILE A 260 -2.16 6.58 -14.42
C ILE A 260 -2.70 5.25 -13.90
N ILE A 261 -1.82 4.46 -13.31
CA ILE A 261 -2.12 3.16 -12.74
C ILE A 261 -1.93 3.26 -11.23
N ASP A 262 -3.03 3.53 -10.55
CA ASP A 262 -3.12 3.72 -9.10
C ASP A 262 -3.78 2.52 -8.42
N GLN A 263 -3.84 2.56 -7.10
CA GLN A 263 -4.42 1.52 -6.24
C GLN A 263 -5.96 1.57 -6.15
N ASN A 264 -6.63 2.50 -6.86
CA ASN A 264 -8.08 2.57 -6.86
C ASN A 264 -8.69 1.27 -7.43
N PRO A 265 -9.87 0.85 -6.96
CA PRO A 265 -10.54 -0.34 -7.48
C PRO A 265 -10.73 -0.32 -9.01
N ILE A 266 -10.67 -1.49 -9.64
CA ILE A 266 -10.82 -1.65 -11.11
C ILE A 266 -12.24 -1.40 -11.63
N GLY A 267 -13.19 -1.10 -10.75
CA GLY A 267 -14.58 -0.75 -11.08
C GLY A 267 -15.33 -0.27 -9.85
N LYS A 268 -16.42 0.46 -10.10
CA LYS A 268 -17.29 0.99 -9.02
C LYS A 268 -18.35 -0.02 -8.56
N SER A 269 -18.53 -1.13 -9.30
CA SER A 269 -19.55 -2.15 -9.02
C SER A 269 -18.91 -3.37 -8.39
N SER A 270 -19.57 -3.95 -7.38
CA SER A 270 -19.26 -5.27 -6.80
C SER A 270 -19.19 -6.40 -7.83
N ARG A 271 -19.81 -6.22 -9.00
CA ARG A 271 -19.80 -7.15 -10.15
C ARG A 271 -18.59 -6.99 -11.07
N SER A 272 -17.75 -6.01 -10.86
CA SER A 272 -16.47 -5.90 -11.57
C SER A 272 -15.53 -7.01 -11.10
N ASN A 273 -14.82 -7.65 -12.01
CA ASN A 273 -13.86 -8.71 -11.70
C ASN A 273 -12.68 -8.72 -12.68
N PRO A 274 -11.56 -9.36 -12.32
CA PRO A 274 -10.34 -9.38 -13.12
C PRO A 274 -10.55 -9.91 -14.53
N VAL A 275 -11.27 -11.04 -14.68
CA VAL A 275 -11.44 -11.71 -15.98
C VAL A 275 -12.25 -10.87 -16.98
N THR A 276 -13.22 -10.08 -16.50
CA THR A 276 -13.96 -9.13 -17.34
C THR A 276 -13.09 -7.94 -17.72
N TYR A 277 -12.28 -7.44 -16.78
CA TYR A 277 -11.42 -6.27 -17.01
C TYR A 277 -10.37 -6.52 -18.11
N ILE A 278 -9.74 -7.70 -18.14
CA ILE A 278 -8.81 -8.12 -19.20
C ILE A 278 -9.52 -8.65 -20.46
N LYS A 279 -10.85 -8.63 -20.49
CA LYS A 279 -11.69 -9.10 -21.61
C LYS A 279 -11.52 -10.60 -21.97
N ALA A 280 -11.04 -11.42 -21.05
CA ALA A 280 -11.00 -12.88 -21.22
C ALA A 280 -12.39 -13.49 -21.09
N TYR A 281 -13.26 -12.88 -20.25
CA TYR A 281 -14.63 -13.35 -20.05
C TYR A 281 -15.49 -13.31 -21.31
N ASP A 282 -15.21 -12.38 -22.23
CA ASP A 282 -15.94 -12.30 -23.52
C ASP A 282 -15.73 -13.56 -24.36
N GLU A 283 -14.52 -14.12 -24.38
CA GLU A 283 -14.23 -15.38 -25.09
C GLU A 283 -14.83 -16.58 -24.34
N ILE A 284 -14.79 -16.60 -23.01
CA ILE A 284 -15.41 -17.67 -22.21
C ILE A 284 -16.92 -17.70 -22.46
N ARG A 285 -17.59 -16.54 -22.44
CA ARG A 285 -19.04 -16.48 -22.73
C ARG A 285 -19.41 -17.01 -24.13
N LYS A 286 -18.60 -16.70 -25.15
CA LYS A 286 -18.77 -17.24 -26.51
C LYS A 286 -18.61 -18.76 -26.52
N LEU A 287 -17.58 -19.27 -25.85
CA LEU A 287 -17.31 -20.70 -25.72
C LEU A 287 -18.50 -21.47 -25.13
N PHE A 288 -19.15 -20.92 -24.09
CA PHE A 288 -20.33 -21.52 -23.48
C PHE A 288 -21.56 -21.41 -24.36
N ALA A 289 -21.77 -20.31 -25.06
CA ALA A 289 -22.88 -20.15 -26.01
C ALA A 289 -22.76 -21.09 -27.22
N ASP A 290 -21.57 -21.52 -27.57
CA ASP A 290 -21.31 -22.47 -28.67
C ASP A 290 -21.57 -23.95 -28.29
N GLN A 291 -21.82 -24.25 -27.00
CA GLN A 291 -22.10 -25.62 -26.56
C GLN A 291 -23.46 -26.13 -27.12
N PRO A 292 -23.58 -27.44 -27.41
CA PRO A 292 -24.79 -28.03 -27.98
C PRO A 292 -26.07 -27.71 -27.19
N TYR A 293 -26.02 -27.83 -25.86
CA TYR A 293 -27.15 -27.52 -24.98
C TYR A 293 -27.58 -26.04 -25.07
N ALA A 294 -26.59 -25.12 -25.08
CA ALA A 294 -26.85 -23.69 -25.21
C ALA A 294 -27.51 -23.35 -26.55
N LYS A 295 -27.02 -23.94 -27.66
CA LYS A 295 -27.60 -23.78 -29.01
C LYS A 295 -29.02 -24.33 -29.10
N HIS A 296 -29.28 -25.49 -28.49
CA HIS A 296 -30.61 -26.08 -28.46
C HIS A 296 -31.64 -25.18 -27.75
N ASN A 297 -31.21 -24.53 -26.68
CA ASN A 297 -32.05 -23.62 -25.89
C ASN A 297 -31.96 -22.15 -26.32
N ASN A 298 -31.43 -21.87 -27.51
CA ASN A 298 -31.27 -20.51 -28.05
C ASN A 298 -30.53 -19.52 -27.09
N MET A 299 -29.59 -20.02 -26.29
CA MET A 299 -28.79 -19.20 -25.41
C MET A 299 -27.66 -18.52 -26.18
N ASN A 300 -27.54 -17.22 -26.04
CA ASN A 300 -26.48 -16.41 -26.63
C ASN A 300 -25.46 -16.00 -25.56
N PRO A 301 -24.30 -15.39 -25.90
CA PRO A 301 -23.27 -15.01 -24.91
C PRO A 301 -23.75 -14.09 -23.79
N SER A 302 -24.89 -13.38 -23.94
CA SER A 302 -25.43 -12.51 -22.87
C SER A 302 -26.04 -13.30 -21.72
N HIS A 303 -26.56 -14.51 -21.97
CA HIS A 303 -27.08 -15.40 -20.93
C HIS A 303 -26.01 -15.85 -19.94
N PHE A 304 -24.75 -15.90 -20.38
CA PHE A 304 -23.58 -16.23 -19.54
C PHE A 304 -22.95 -15.01 -18.90
N SER A 305 -23.66 -13.89 -18.80
CA SER A 305 -23.21 -12.67 -18.13
C SER A 305 -23.96 -12.49 -16.82
N PHE A 306 -23.21 -12.32 -15.72
CA PHE A 306 -23.79 -11.95 -14.43
C PHE A 306 -24.09 -10.44 -14.31
N ASN A 307 -23.71 -9.63 -15.32
CA ASN A 307 -23.97 -8.19 -15.35
C ASN A 307 -25.27 -7.81 -16.06
N ILE A 308 -25.77 -8.66 -16.96
CA ILE A 308 -26.91 -8.38 -17.81
C ILE A 308 -28.07 -9.30 -17.41
N ALA A 309 -29.31 -8.81 -17.50
CA ALA A 309 -30.50 -9.63 -17.31
C ALA A 309 -30.60 -10.73 -18.39
N GLY A 310 -31.15 -11.87 -18.04
CA GLY A 310 -31.30 -13.04 -18.89
C GLY A 310 -30.93 -14.33 -18.20
N GLY A 311 -29.64 -14.59 -18.02
CA GLY A 311 -29.18 -15.81 -17.37
C GLY A 311 -28.70 -15.64 -15.95
N ARG A 312 -28.55 -14.41 -15.43
CA ARG A 312 -28.16 -14.15 -14.04
C ARG A 312 -29.32 -14.43 -13.07
N CYS A 313 -29.00 -14.81 -11.85
CA CYS A 313 -29.96 -14.86 -10.75
C CYS A 313 -30.66 -13.50 -10.58
N GLU A 314 -31.97 -13.48 -10.50
CA GLU A 314 -32.77 -12.24 -10.43
C GLU A 314 -32.74 -11.64 -9.01
N GLU A 315 -32.68 -12.46 -7.99
CA GLU A 315 -32.66 -12.03 -6.58
C GLU A 315 -31.37 -11.28 -6.24
N CYS A 316 -30.19 -11.92 -6.37
CA CYS A 316 -28.90 -11.28 -6.11
C CYS A 316 -28.38 -10.48 -7.33
N GLN A 317 -29.12 -10.45 -8.43
CA GLN A 317 -28.74 -9.76 -9.66
C GLN A 317 -27.33 -10.12 -10.20
N GLY A 318 -26.88 -11.37 -9.94
CA GLY A 318 -25.59 -11.87 -10.36
C GLY A 318 -24.42 -11.60 -9.39
N GLU A 319 -24.68 -11.08 -8.19
CA GLU A 319 -23.64 -10.90 -7.17
C GLU A 319 -23.30 -12.19 -6.41
N GLY A 320 -24.25 -13.11 -6.31
CA GLY A 320 -24.12 -14.35 -5.52
C GLY A 320 -24.37 -14.12 -4.03
N VAL A 321 -24.35 -12.88 -3.58
CA VAL A 321 -24.61 -12.46 -2.19
C VAL A 321 -25.64 -11.34 -2.15
N ILE A 322 -26.34 -11.23 -1.03
CA ILE A 322 -27.25 -10.14 -0.70
C ILE A 322 -26.59 -9.30 0.39
N LYS A 323 -26.39 -8.01 0.13
CA LYS A 323 -25.83 -7.06 1.08
C LYS A 323 -26.93 -6.46 1.94
N VAL A 324 -26.80 -6.66 3.24
CA VAL A 324 -27.66 -6.03 4.25
C VAL A 324 -26.87 -4.89 4.88
N SER A 325 -27.27 -3.66 4.53
CA SER A 325 -26.62 -2.46 5.08
C SER A 325 -27.03 -2.23 6.53
N MET A 326 -26.05 -2.06 7.40
CA MET A 326 -26.23 -1.83 8.82
C MET A 326 -25.86 -0.38 9.15
N GLN A 327 -26.79 0.39 9.74
CA GLN A 327 -26.58 1.83 9.99
C GLN A 327 -25.36 2.18 10.87
N PHE A 328 -24.93 1.28 11.74
CA PHE A 328 -23.84 1.52 12.71
C PHE A 328 -22.76 0.44 12.73
N MET A 329 -22.82 -0.52 11.82
CA MET A 329 -21.87 -1.63 11.71
C MET A 329 -21.52 -1.86 10.23
N ALA A 330 -20.48 -2.65 9.98
CA ALA A 330 -20.14 -3.06 8.63
C ALA A 330 -21.31 -3.81 7.98
N ASP A 331 -21.52 -3.62 6.67
CA ASP A 331 -22.52 -4.34 5.91
C ASP A 331 -22.31 -5.86 6.04
N VAL A 332 -23.40 -6.60 6.20
CA VAL A 332 -23.37 -8.07 6.26
C VAL A 332 -23.68 -8.62 4.87
N GLU A 333 -22.82 -9.48 4.36
CA GLU A 333 -23.04 -10.21 3.11
C GLU A 333 -23.59 -11.61 3.40
N LEU A 334 -24.82 -11.87 2.93
CA LEU A 334 -25.47 -13.17 3.05
C LEU A 334 -25.43 -13.88 1.69
N VAL A 335 -25.13 -15.18 1.68
CA VAL A 335 -25.20 -15.99 0.47
C VAL A 335 -26.63 -15.96 -0.06
N CYS A 336 -26.81 -15.69 -1.35
CA CYS A 336 -28.14 -15.70 -1.98
C CYS A 336 -28.73 -17.11 -1.94
N GLU A 337 -29.88 -17.27 -1.27
CA GLU A 337 -30.54 -18.56 -1.12
C GLU A 337 -31.05 -19.11 -2.45
N SER A 338 -31.55 -18.25 -3.34
CA SER A 338 -32.14 -18.62 -4.63
C SER A 338 -31.12 -19.29 -5.57
N CYS A 339 -29.87 -18.81 -5.64
CA CYS A 339 -28.85 -19.41 -6.49
C CYS A 339 -27.74 -20.14 -5.71
N GLY A 340 -27.85 -20.22 -4.40
CA GLY A 340 -26.80 -20.83 -3.56
C GLY A 340 -25.41 -20.23 -3.76
N GLY A 341 -25.33 -18.92 -4.04
CA GLY A 341 -24.06 -18.21 -4.33
C GLY A 341 -23.58 -18.31 -5.78
N LYS A 342 -24.23 -19.10 -6.63
CA LYS A 342 -23.75 -19.44 -7.98
C LYS A 342 -23.96 -18.34 -9.03
N ARG A 343 -24.65 -17.24 -8.73
CA ARG A 343 -24.83 -16.04 -9.57
C ARG A 343 -25.74 -16.20 -10.79
N PHE A 344 -25.99 -17.41 -11.27
CA PHE A 344 -26.74 -17.71 -12.48
C PHE A 344 -28.01 -18.52 -12.18
N LYS A 345 -28.93 -18.56 -13.12
CA LYS A 345 -30.10 -19.46 -13.13
C LYS A 345 -29.64 -20.89 -13.37
N ASP A 346 -30.42 -21.86 -12.93
CA ASP A 346 -30.09 -23.28 -13.07
C ASP A 346 -29.96 -23.75 -14.50
N ASP A 347 -30.83 -23.27 -15.42
CA ASP A 347 -30.75 -23.58 -16.84
C ASP A 347 -29.42 -23.17 -17.50
N VAL A 348 -28.83 -22.04 -17.07
CA VAL A 348 -27.50 -21.59 -17.52
C VAL A 348 -26.39 -22.48 -16.92
N LEU A 349 -26.58 -22.97 -15.70
CA LEU A 349 -25.61 -23.85 -15.02
C LEU A 349 -25.61 -25.28 -15.60
N GLU A 350 -26.68 -25.69 -16.30
CA GLU A 350 -26.74 -26.96 -17.03
C GLU A 350 -25.82 -26.98 -18.25
N VAL A 351 -25.46 -25.81 -18.80
CA VAL A 351 -24.50 -25.73 -19.91
C VAL A 351 -23.10 -26.07 -19.35
N LYS A 352 -22.49 -27.12 -19.91
CA LYS A 352 -21.16 -27.59 -19.50
C LYS A 352 -20.15 -27.52 -20.64
N TYR A 353 -18.94 -27.12 -20.31
CA TYR A 353 -17.75 -27.26 -21.12
C TYR A 353 -16.77 -28.20 -20.42
N HIS A 354 -16.56 -29.41 -20.97
CA HIS A 354 -15.79 -30.49 -20.32
C HIS A 354 -16.17 -30.67 -18.84
N ASP A 355 -17.44 -30.92 -18.57
CA ASP A 355 -18.05 -31.15 -17.26
C ASP A 355 -18.00 -29.97 -16.28
N ARG A 356 -17.58 -28.78 -16.73
CA ARG A 356 -17.54 -27.55 -15.92
C ARG A 356 -18.61 -26.57 -16.39
N SER A 357 -19.39 -26.04 -15.43
CA SER A 357 -20.32 -24.93 -15.66
C SER A 357 -19.59 -23.59 -15.74
N ILE A 358 -20.28 -22.55 -16.18
CA ILE A 358 -19.72 -21.18 -16.17
C ILE A 358 -19.33 -20.73 -14.75
N TYR A 359 -20.08 -21.17 -13.73
CA TYR A 359 -19.76 -20.90 -12.33
C TYR A 359 -18.46 -21.60 -11.90
N ASP A 360 -18.28 -22.87 -12.25
CA ASP A 360 -17.07 -23.62 -11.93
C ASP A 360 -15.83 -22.96 -12.54
N ILE A 361 -15.93 -22.41 -13.76
CA ILE A 361 -14.85 -21.66 -14.40
C ILE A 361 -14.55 -20.36 -13.63
N LEU A 362 -15.58 -19.63 -13.17
CA LEU A 362 -15.39 -18.40 -12.41
C LEU A 362 -14.75 -18.63 -11.03
N GLU A 363 -14.94 -19.82 -10.46
CA GLU A 363 -14.33 -20.22 -9.18
C GLU A 363 -12.89 -20.75 -9.33
N MET A 364 -12.44 -21.04 -10.54
CA MET A 364 -11.04 -21.40 -10.79
C MET A 364 -10.13 -20.20 -10.52
N THR A 365 -8.92 -20.47 -10.01
CA THR A 365 -7.85 -19.48 -10.04
C THR A 365 -7.38 -19.24 -11.47
N VAL A 366 -6.65 -18.16 -11.69
CA VAL A 366 -6.04 -17.88 -13.01
C VAL A 366 -5.14 -19.04 -13.45
N ASP A 367 -4.33 -19.59 -12.52
CA ASP A 367 -3.41 -20.70 -12.80
C ASP A 367 -4.19 -21.98 -13.17
N ASP A 368 -5.22 -22.35 -12.39
CA ASP A 368 -6.08 -23.50 -12.67
C ASP A 368 -6.80 -23.37 -14.02
N ALA A 369 -7.28 -22.15 -14.33
CA ALA A 369 -7.95 -21.90 -15.59
C ALA A 369 -7.01 -22.01 -16.79
N ILE A 370 -5.77 -21.52 -16.69
CA ILE A 370 -4.74 -21.68 -17.73
C ILE A 370 -4.45 -23.17 -17.95
N GLU A 371 -4.30 -23.95 -16.88
CA GLU A 371 -4.09 -25.40 -16.97
C GLU A 371 -5.31 -26.10 -17.60
N PHE A 372 -6.54 -25.75 -17.15
CA PHE A 372 -7.76 -26.34 -17.67
C PHE A 372 -7.93 -26.09 -19.16
N PHE A 373 -7.89 -24.83 -19.61
CA PHE A 373 -8.00 -24.50 -21.03
C PHE A 373 -6.82 -25.03 -21.85
N GLY A 374 -5.63 -25.13 -21.27
CA GLY A 374 -4.43 -25.69 -21.88
C GLY A 374 -4.58 -27.15 -22.31
N LYS A 375 -5.31 -27.96 -21.56
CA LYS A 375 -5.61 -29.36 -21.91
C LYS A 375 -6.41 -29.52 -23.21
N TYR A 376 -7.08 -28.45 -23.64
CA TYR A 376 -8.01 -28.46 -24.79
C TYR A 376 -7.64 -27.44 -25.87
N GLN A 377 -6.48 -26.79 -25.79
CA GLN A 377 -6.07 -25.70 -26.70
C GLN A 377 -5.95 -26.12 -28.16
N ASP A 378 -5.54 -27.38 -28.41
CA ASP A 378 -5.39 -27.92 -29.79
C ASP A 378 -6.75 -28.25 -30.44
N LYS A 379 -7.81 -28.42 -29.64
CA LYS A 379 -9.14 -28.78 -30.09
C LYS A 379 -10.02 -27.56 -30.40
N ASP A 380 -9.73 -26.43 -29.73
CA ASP A 380 -10.54 -25.23 -29.88
C ASP A 380 -9.62 -23.98 -29.85
N PRO A 381 -9.55 -23.20 -30.94
CA PRO A 381 -8.71 -22.01 -31.03
C PRO A 381 -9.13 -20.89 -30.06
N VAL A 382 -10.37 -20.93 -29.53
CA VAL A 382 -10.84 -19.97 -28.51
C VAL A 382 -10.05 -20.14 -27.23
N ASN A 383 -9.70 -21.38 -26.85
CA ASN A 383 -8.91 -21.65 -25.64
C ASN A 383 -7.55 -20.96 -25.69
N LYS A 384 -6.89 -20.94 -26.84
CA LYS A 384 -5.62 -20.23 -27.01
C LYS A 384 -5.76 -18.74 -26.68
N LYS A 385 -6.84 -18.08 -27.17
CA LYS A 385 -7.12 -16.66 -26.86
C LYS A 385 -7.42 -16.42 -25.38
N ILE A 386 -8.13 -17.35 -24.74
CA ILE A 386 -8.41 -17.28 -23.31
C ILE A 386 -7.10 -17.35 -22.54
N ILE A 387 -6.25 -18.34 -22.85
CA ILE A 387 -4.93 -18.52 -22.19
C ILE A 387 -4.06 -17.29 -22.38
N GLU A 388 -3.91 -16.78 -23.60
CA GLU A 388 -3.14 -15.56 -23.89
C GLU A 388 -3.55 -14.37 -23.01
N LYS A 389 -4.86 -14.18 -22.81
CA LYS A 389 -5.36 -13.12 -21.94
C LYS A 389 -5.14 -13.41 -20.45
N LEU A 390 -5.36 -14.65 -20.00
CA LEU A 390 -5.15 -15.04 -18.60
C LEU A 390 -3.68 -15.02 -18.20
N SER A 391 -2.77 -15.40 -19.11
CA SER A 391 -1.31 -15.40 -18.86
C SER A 391 -0.82 -14.01 -18.46
N THR A 392 -1.43 -12.92 -18.92
CA THR A 392 -1.04 -11.57 -18.50
C THR A 392 -1.32 -11.31 -17.01
N LEU A 393 -2.36 -11.93 -16.41
CA LEU A 393 -2.58 -11.89 -14.97
C LEU A 393 -1.54 -12.71 -14.22
N GLN A 394 -1.14 -13.86 -14.76
CA GLN A 394 -0.08 -14.69 -14.21
C GLN A 394 1.27 -13.96 -14.24
N ASP A 395 1.59 -13.30 -15.36
CA ASP A 395 2.82 -12.52 -15.54
C ASP A 395 3.00 -11.38 -14.52
N VAL A 396 1.88 -10.79 -14.07
CA VAL A 396 1.89 -9.76 -13.01
C VAL A 396 1.79 -10.36 -11.59
N GLY A 397 1.88 -11.69 -11.45
CA GLY A 397 1.86 -12.37 -10.16
C GLY A 397 0.47 -12.55 -9.55
N LEU A 398 -0.59 -12.55 -10.36
CA LEU A 398 -1.98 -12.74 -9.93
C LEU A 398 -2.54 -14.13 -10.31
N GLY A 399 -1.69 -15.15 -10.42
CA GLY A 399 -2.10 -16.51 -10.74
C GLY A 399 -3.06 -17.15 -9.73
N TYR A 400 -2.99 -16.71 -8.49
CA TYR A 400 -3.77 -17.25 -7.37
C TYR A 400 -5.19 -16.69 -7.24
N ILE A 401 -5.53 -15.54 -7.87
CA ILE A 401 -6.86 -14.94 -7.74
C ILE A 401 -7.89 -15.73 -8.54
N LYS A 402 -9.14 -15.79 -8.04
CA LYS A 402 -10.23 -16.43 -8.77
C LYS A 402 -10.70 -15.54 -9.93
N LEU A 403 -11.07 -16.16 -11.06
CA LEU A 403 -11.57 -15.44 -12.24
C LEU A 403 -12.79 -14.56 -11.92
N GLY A 404 -13.71 -15.08 -11.11
CA GLY A 404 -14.94 -14.41 -10.69
C GLY A 404 -14.81 -13.57 -9.41
N GLN A 405 -13.61 -13.37 -8.85
CA GLN A 405 -13.41 -12.59 -7.63
C GLN A 405 -13.89 -11.15 -7.84
N SER A 406 -14.67 -10.63 -6.88
CA SER A 406 -15.14 -9.24 -6.94
C SER A 406 -13.96 -8.25 -6.81
N SER A 407 -14.01 -7.17 -7.58
CA SER A 407 -13.00 -6.11 -7.48
C SER A 407 -13.00 -5.41 -6.11
N SER A 408 -14.11 -5.48 -5.37
CA SER A 408 -14.18 -4.92 -4.01
C SER A 408 -13.39 -5.71 -2.97
N THR A 409 -13.06 -6.97 -3.26
CA THR A 409 -12.27 -7.85 -2.38
C THR A 409 -10.78 -7.88 -2.74
N LEU A 410 -10.40 -7.20 -3.83
CA LEU A 410 -9.00 -7.07 -4.21
C LEU A 410 -8.31 -5.99 -3.36
N SER A 411 -7.08 -6.27 -2.96
CA SER A 411 -6.22 -5.24 -2.38
C SER A 411 -5.91 -4.12 -3.41
N GLY A 412 -5.45 -2.97 -2.93
CA GLY A 412 -5.04 -1.86 -3.81
C GLY A 412 -3.95 -2.29 -4.79
N GLY A 413 -2.95 -3.04 -4.34
CA GLY A 413 -1.88 -3.57 -5.18
C GLY A 413 -2.36 -4.61 -6.20
N GLU A 414 -3.30 -5.50 -5.84
CA GLU A 414 -3.92 -6.44 -6.78
C GLU A 414 -4.70 -5.70 -7.86
N SER A 415 -5.52 -4.71 -7.49
CA SER A 415 -6.26 -3.85 -8.42
C SER A 415 -5.32 -3.15 -9.41
N GLN A 416 -4.21 -2.62 -8.94
CA GLN A 416 -3.18 -1.99 -9.76
C GLN A 416 -2.55 -2.97 -10.76
N ARG A 417 -2.23 -4.20 -10.32
CA ARG A 417 -1.67 -5.24 -11.19
C ARG A 417 -2.66 -5.75 -12.24
N VAL A 418 -3.96 -5.83 -11.92
CA VAL A 418 -5.00 -6.13 -12.94
C VAL A 418 -5.06 -5.03 -14.01
N LYS A 419 -4.96 -3.74 -13.61
CA LYS A 419 -4.86 -2.63 -14.58
C LYS A 419 -3.64 -2.81 -15.48
N LEU A 420 -2.47 -3.11 -14.90
CA LEU A 420 -1.23 -3.37 -15.65
C LEU A 420 -1.41 -4.52 -16.65
N ALA A 421 -1.96 -5.67 -16.22
CA ALA A 421 -2.22 -6.83 -17.07
C ALA A 421 -3.07 -6.48 -18.31
N SER A 422 -4.06 -5.58 -18.15
CA SER A 422 -4.91 -5.15 -19.26
C SER A 422 -4.16 -4.42 -20.37
N PHE A 423 -3.05 -3.75 -20.05
CA PHE A 423 -2.19 -3.10 -21.05
C PHE A 423 -1.21 -4.07 -21.70
N LEU A 424 -0.84 -5.14 -20.99
CA LEU A 424 -0.02 -6.21 -21.58
C LEU A 424 -0.78 -6.99 -22.65
N THR A 425 -2.11 -7.20 -22.46
CA THR A 425 -2.99 -7.87 -23.44
C THR A 425 -3.27 -7.07 -24.71
N LYS A 426 -3.16 -5.76 -24.69
CA LYS A 426 -3.45 -4.92 -25.87
C LYS A 426 -2.32 -5.09 -26.90
N GLU A 427 -2.56 -5.86 -27.93
CA GLU A 427 -1.58 -6.21 -28.97
C GLU A 427 -1.08 -5.03 -29.81
N ASN A 428 -1.75 -3.88 -29.84
CA ASN A 428 -1.31 -2.70 -30.58
C ASN A 428 -1.87 -1.42 -29.94
N ALA A 429 -1.21 -0.93 -28.90
CA ALA A 429 -1.30 0.51 -28.66
C ALA A 429 -0.71 1.20 -29.90
N GLN A 430 -1.54 1.93 -30.66
CA GLN A 430 -1.09 2.65 -31.85
C GLN A 430 -0.19 3.83 -31.46
N GLY A 431 0.99 3.53 -30.91
CA GLY A 431 2.01 4.51 -30.52
C GLY A 431 2.44 4.46 -29.05
N PRO A 432 3.47 5.21 -28.67
CA PRO A 432 4.04 5.25 -27.33
C PRO A 432 3.04 5.78 -26.29
N ILE A 433 2.93 5.10 -25.16
CA ILE A 433 2.14 5.52 -24.00
C ILE A 433 3.10 5.85 -22.86
N MET A 434 2.82 6.90 -22.11
CA MET A 434 3.46 7.16 -20.82
C MET A 434 2.60 6.57 -19.71
N PHE A 435 3.13 5.58 -18.99
CA PHE A 435 2.50 4.99 -17.83
C PHE A 435 3.06 5.63 -16.56
N ILE A 436 2.18 6.03 -15.66
CA ILE A 436 2.52 6.51 -14.33
C ILE A 436 2.03 5.47 -13.32
N PHE A 437 2.96 4.92 -12.55
CA PHE A 437 2.68 4.00 -11.44
C PHE A 437 2.92 4.71 -10.11
N ASP A 438 1.96 4.59 -9.21
CA ASP A 438 2.02 5.17 -7.88
C ASP A 438 2.17 4.06 -6.85
N GLU A 439 3.35 4.00 -6.21
CA GLU A 439 3.74 3.02 -5.19
C GLU A 439 3.35 1.57 -5.57
N PRO A 440 3.81 1.06 -6.73
CA PRO A 440 3.35 -0.24 -7.24
C PRO A 440 3.87 -1.45 -6.46
N THR A 441 4.80 -1.26 -5.51
CA THR A 441 5.32 -2.35 -4.67
C THR A 441 4.57 -2.54 -3.36
N THR A 442 3.58 -1.70 -3.07
CA THR A 442 2.76 -1.80 -1.86
C THR A 442 2.17 -3.20 -1.69
N GLY A 443 2.38 -3.83 -0.53
CA GLY A 443 1.90 -5.17 -0.21
C GLY A 443 2.56 -6.29 -1.01
N LEU A 444 3.74 -6.04 -1.62
CA LEU A 444 4.45 -7.04 -2.41
C LEU A 444 5.66 -7.61 -1.67
N HIS A 445 5.72 -8.93 -1.63
CA HIS A 445 6.93 -9.63 -1.28
C HIS A 445 8.01 -9.46 -2.37
N PHE A 446 9.29 -9.54 -2.03
CA PHE A 446 10.44 -9.42 -2.96
C PHE A 446 10.28 -10.26 -4.24
N HIS A 447 9.72 -11.48 -4.11
CA HIS A 447 9.47 -12.36 -5.25
C HIS A 447 8.48 -11.74 -6.27
N ASP A 448 7.45 -11.06 -5.79
CA ASP A 448 6.44 -10.45 -6.66
C ASP A 448 6.93 -9.11 -7.24
N ILE A 449 7.81 -8.38 -6.54
CA ILE A 449 8.51 -7.22 -7.09
C ILE A 449 9.33 -7.63 -8.33
N ARG A 450 10.01 -8.79 -8.31
CA ARG A 450 10.72 -9.33 -9.47
C ARG A 450 9.78 -9.54 -10.67
N LYS A 451 8.56 -10.09 -10.46
CA LYS A 451 7.56 -10.28 -11.52
C LYS A 451 7.06 -8.94 -12.06
N LEU A 452 6.80 -7.98 -11.17
CA LEU A 452 6.39 -6.63 -11.53
C LEU A 452 7.43 -5.95 -12.45
N LEU A 453 8.72 -6.02 -12.09
CA LEU A 453 9.80 -5.46 -12.90
C LEU A 453 9.92 -6.13 -14.27
N LYS A 454 9.67 -7.45 -14.38
CA LYS A 454 9.57 -8.13 -15.69
C LYS A 454 8.43 -7.57 -16.53
N SER A 455 7.27 -7.29 -15.92
CA SER A 455 6.11 -6.71 -16.60
C SER A 455 6.40 -5.29 -17.09
N PHE A 456 7.12 -4.48 -16.32
CA PHE A 456 7.60 -3.16 -16.75
C PHE A 456 8.53 -3.28 -17.96
N ASN A 457 9.49 -4.22 -17.94
CA ASN A 457 10.37 -4.47 -19.07
C ASN A 457 9.61 -4.94 -20.33
N ALA A 458 8.51 -5.69 -20.16
CA ALA A 458 7.64 -6.08 -21.27
C ALA A 458 6.91 -4.85 -21.88
N LEU A 459 6.46 -3.88 -21.08
CA LEU A 459 5.92 -2.62 -21.58
C LEU A 459 7.00 -1.79 -22.30
N MET A 460 8.21 -1.73 -21.72
CA MET A 460 9.35 -1.02 -22.34
C MET A 460 9.70 -1.59 -23.72
N SER A 461 9.68 -2.92 -23.89
CA SER A 461 9.94 -3.56 -25.19
C SER A 461 8.92 -3.22 -26.27
N LYS A 462 7.72 -2.75 -25.88
CA LYS A 462 6.67 -2.22 -26.78
C LYS A 462 6.86 -0.73 -27.13
N GLY A 463 7.92 -0.08 -26.64
CA GLY A 463 8.24 1.32 -26.91
C GLY A 463 7.49 2.33 -26.04
N HIS A 464 7.02 1.92 -24.88
CA HIS A 464 6.34 2.80 -23.92
C HIS A 464 7.34 3.55 -23.03
N THR A 465 6.84 4.50 -22.23
CA THR A 465 7.58 5.23 -21.19
C THR A 465 6.96 4.88 -19.85
N ILE A 466 7.78 4.70 -18.82
CA ILE A 466 7.30 4.38 -17.48
C ILE A 466 7.84 5.42 -16.49
N VAL A 467 6.94 6.01 -15.71
CA VAL A 467 7.25 6.87 -14.57
C VAL A 467 6.71 6.19 -13.32
N ILE A 468 7.55 5.95 -12.33
CA ILE A 468 7.20 5.25 -11.09
C ILE A 468 7.45 6.19 -9.92
N VAL A 469 6.44 6.42 -9.08
CA VAL A 469 6.64 7.07 -7.77
C VAL A 469 6.88 5.96 -6.76
N GLU A 470 8.09 5.90 -6.18
CA GLU A 470 8.51 4.76 -5.36
C GLU A 470 9.56 5.12 -4.30
N HIS A 471 9.58 4.26 -3.26
CA HIS A 471 10.56 4.29 -2.17
C HIS A 471 11.36 3.00 -2.07
N ASN A 472 10.90 1.92 -2.71
CA ASN A 472 11.55 0.62 -2.68
C ASN A 472 12.90 0.64 -3.39
N MET A 473 13.96 0.26 -2.67
CA MET A 473 15.35 0.34 -3.17
C MET A 473 15.59 -0.57 -4.38
N ASP A 474 14.93 -1.72 -4.47
CA ASP A 474 15.13 -2.66 -5.58
C ASP A 474 14.48 -2.12 -6.87
N VAL A 475 13.37 -1.38 -6.78
CA VAL A 475 12.77 -0.67 -7.92
C VAL A 475 13.63 0.51 -8.34
N ILE A 476 14.12 1.31 -7.39
CA ILE A 476 14.99 2.46 -7.69
C ILE A 476 16.26 2.00 -8.41
N LYS A 477 16.92 0.92 -7.97
CA LYS A 477 18.10 0.33 -8.63
C LYS A 477 17.81 -0.15 -10.05
N SER A 478 16.59 -0.63 -10.29
CA SER A 478 16.17 -1.21 -11.57
C SER A 478 15.71 -0.15 -12.57
N ALA A 479 15.61 1.13 -12.18
CA ALA A 479 15.25 2.23 -13.04
C ALA A 479 16.42 2.66 -13.95
N ASP A 480 16.11 3.29 -15.08
CA ASP A 480 17.11 3.89 -15.99
C ASP A 480 17.47 5.31 -15.57
N TRP A 481 16.50 6.02 -14.98
CA TRP A 481 16.61 7.41 -14.56
C TRP A 481 15.93 7.60 -13.21
N VAL A 482 16.48 8.43 -12.35
CA VAL A 482 15.92 8.76 -11.04
C VAL A 482 15.79 10.27 -10.90
N ILE A 483 14.67 10.70 -10.36
CA ILE A 483 14.38 12.07 -9.96
C ILE A 483 14.14 12.03 -8.46
N ASP A 484 15.03 12.66 -7.67
CA ASP A 484 14.95 12.67 -6.21
C ASP A 484 14.53 14.04 -5.70
N LEU A 485 13.42 14.09 -4.97
CA LEU A 485 12.85 15.31 -4.40
C LEU A 485 13.10 15.38 -2.90
N GLY A 486 13.43 16.56 -2.41
CA GLY A 486 13.72 16.77 -0.99
C GLY A 486 14.23 18.17 -0.69
N PRO A 487 15.27 18.30 0.19
CA PRO A 487 15.84 17.21 1.02
C PRO A 487 14.90 16.72 2.12
N GLU A 488 13.99 17.59 2.59
CA GLU A 488 13.06 17.33 3.69
C GLU A 488 11.60 17.31 3.21
N ALA A 489 10.67 17.16 4.13
CA ALA A 489 9.23 17.20 3.90
C ALA A 489 8.66 18.62 4.03
N GLY A 490 7.43 18.83 3.55
CA GLY A 490 6.70 20.09 3.72
C GLY A 490 7.45 21.30 3.18
N ASP A 491 7.45 22.39 3.91
CA ASP A 491 8.06 23.65 3.48
C ASP A 491 9.57 23.62 3.32
N ARG A 492 10.25 22.70 3.98
CA ARG A 492 11.69 22.44 3.85
C ARG A 492 12.04 21.49 2.72
N GLY A 493 11.02 20.93 2.03
CA GLY A 493 11.15 20.09 0.85
C GLY A 493 10.81 20.83 -0.44
N GLY A 494 10.46 20.05 -1.46
CA GLY A 494 9.98 20.57 -2.74
C GLY A 494 11.06 21.02 -3.71
N TYR A 495 12.33 20.73 -3.42
CA TYR A 495 13.46 20.97 -4.32
C TYR A 495 13.80 19.71 -5.12
N LEU A 496 14.34 19.90 -6.31
CA LEU A 496 15.01 18.84 -7.06
C LEU A 496 16.41 18.64 -6.46
N VAL A 497 16.61 17.53 -5.76
CA VAL A 497 17.89 17.20 -5.10
C VAL A 497 18.84 16.55 -6.10
N PHE A 498 18.28 15.69 -6.96
CA PHE A 498 19.07 14.94 -7.93
C PHE A 498 18.22 14.52 -9.14
N GLU A 499 18.83 14.52 -10.32
CA GLU A 499 18.34 13.80 -11.51
C GLU A 499 19.51 13.11 -12.21
N GLY A 500 19.36 11.82 -12.55
CA GLY A 500 20.42 11.03 -13.16
C GLY A 500 20.18 9.53 -13.07
N THR A 501 21.21 8.74 -13.30
CA THR A 501 21.13 7.27 -13.16
C THR A 501 21.19 6.85 -11.69
N PRO A 502 20.66 5.67 -11.32
CA PRO A 502 20.77 5.12 -9.96
C PRO A 502 22.22 5.03 -9.46
N ALA A 503 23.17 4.74 -10.36
CA ALA A 503 24.59 4.67 -9.99
C ALA A 503 25.13 6.05 -9.55
N GLN A 504 24.77 7.12 -10.26
CA GLN A 504 25.18 8.47 -9.91
C GLN A 504 24.48 8.98 -8.63
N LEU A 505 23.25 8.51 -8.35
CA LEU A 505 22.52 8.87 -7.14
C LEU A 505 23.26 8.43 -5.86
N LYS A 506 23.95 7.27 -5.89
CA LYS A 506 24.74 6.76 -4.74
C LYS A 506 25.82 7.76 -4.29
N ASP A 507 26.32 8.60 -5.20
CA ASP A 507 27.37 9.58 -4.91
C ASP A 507 26.82 10.95 -4.47
N CYS A 508 25.48 11.15 -4.52
CA CYS A 508 24.84 12.40 -4.10
C CYS A 508 24.70 12.48 -2.58
N LYS A 509 25.50 13.31 -1.94
CA LYS A 509 25.57 13.47 -0.47
C LYS A 509 24.31 14.11 0.12
N GLU A 510 23.62 14.95 -0.64
CA GLU A 510 22.40 15.64 -0.24
C GLU A 510 21.18 14.72 -0.26
N SER A 511 21.23 13.65 -1.06
CA SER A 511 20.14 12.69 -1.21
C SER A 511 20.10 11.68 -0.06
N TYR A 512 18.99 11.60 0.64
CA TYR A 512 18.74 10.50 1.58
C TYR A 512 18.58 9.18 0.85
N THR A 513 17.85 9.17 -0.27
CA THR A 513 17.69 7.98 -1.12
C THR A 513 19.04 7.44 -1.58
N GLY A 514 19.96 8.31 -2.01
CA GLY A 514 21.31 7.93 -2.43
C GLY A 514 22.11 7.26 -1.31
N LYS A 515 22.04 7.80 -0.08
CA LYS A 515 22.69 7.21 1.10
C LYS A 515 22.19 5.79 1.40
N PHE A 516 20.86 5.58 1.37
CA PHE A 516 20.27 4.26 1.61
C PHE A 516 20.55 3.28 0.47
N LEU A 517 20.60 3.78 -0.77
CA LEU A 517 20.93 2.98 -1.94
C LEU A 517 22.37 2.44 -1.88
N ALA A 518 23.32 3.26 -1.42
CA ALA A 518 24.71 2.86 -1.20
C ALA A 518 24.82 1.79 -0.09
N LEU A 519 24.18 2.01 1.06
CA LEU A 519 24.16 1.06 2.19
C LEU A 519 23.56 -0.31 1.82
N ASN A 520 22.50 -0.33 1.02
CA ASN A 520 21.85 -1.57 0.59
C ASN A 520 22.76 -2.38 -0.36
N THR A 521 23.57 -1.70 -1.18
CA THR A 521 24.54 -2.35 -2.07
C THR A 521 25.66 -3.02 -1.27
N ASP A 522 26.21 -2.34 -0.26
CA ASP A 522 27.31 -2.86 0.57
C ASP A 522 26.88 -4.07 1.42
N ARG A 523 25.66 -4.11 1.89
CA ARG A 523 25.10 -5.26 2.64
C ARG A 523 25.01 -6.52 1.77
N LYS A 524 24.58 -6.40 0.52
CA LYS A 524 24.44 -7.55 -0.41
C LYS A 524 25.79 -8.06 -0.90
N THR A 525 26.85 -7.24 -0.87
CA THR A 525 28.21 -7.64 -1.29
C THR A 525 29.06 -8.27 -0.18
N GLY A 526 28.51 -8.42 1.04
CA GLY A 526 29.20 -9.07 2.16
C GLY A 526 30.37 -8.26 2.76
N SER A 527 30.51 -6.99 2.40
CA SER A 527 31.43 -6.07 3.08
C SER A 527 30.86 -5.77 4.47
N ALA A 528 31.43 -6.41 5.48
CA ALA A 528 31.05 -6.23 6.88
C ALA A 528 31.39 -4.82 7.35
N VAL A 529 30.46 -3.89 7.16
CA VAL A 529 30.39 -2.64 7.91
C VAL A 529 29.09 -2.65 8.73
N ALA A 530 29.05 -3.59 9.67
CA ALA A 530 28.19 -3.50 10.81
C ALA A 530 28.81 -2.44 11.72
N SER A 531 28.49 -1.17 11.52
CA SER A 531 28.51 -0.14 12.56
C SER A 531 28.58 1.26 11.94
N LYS A 532 27.56 1.98 12.12
CA LYS A 532 27.26 3.41 12.15
C LYS A 532 26.11 3.75 11.20
N MET A 533 24.93 3.42 11.68
CA MET A 533 23.72 4.08 11.16
C MET A 533 23.87 5.59 11.38
N PRO A 534 23.45 6.43 10.43
CA PRO A 534 23.30 7.85 10.69
C PRO A 534 22.21 8.02 11.76
N THR A 535 22.61 8.26 12.99
CA THR A 535 21.71 8.75 14.03
C THR A 535 21.10 10.04 13.49
N ALA A 536 19.77 10.09 13.39
CA ALA A 536 19.06 11.34 13.22
C ALA A 536 19.40 12.20 14.44
N SER A 537 20.36 13.11 14.27
CA SER A 537 20.69 14.13 15.26
C SER A 537 19.57 15.18 15.24
N GLY A 538 18.49 14.87 15.97
CA GLY A 538 17.69 15.93 16.58
C GLY A 538 18.46 16.42 17.83
N PRO A 539 18.31 17.68 18.26
CA PRO A 539 18.98 18.19 19.44
C PRO A 539 18.55 17.38 20.67
N THR A 540 19.46 16.56 21.17
CA THR A 540 19.35 15.94 22.49
C THR A 540 19.50 17.05 23.52
N THR A 541 18.39 17.56 24.01
CA THR A 541 18.37 18.23 25.31
C THR A 541 18.53 17.15 26.37
N GLU A 542 19.77 17.02 26.89
CA GLU A 542 20.03 16.33 28.13
C GLU A 542 19.24 17.02 29.25
N ILE A 543 18.33 16.29 29.85
CA ILE A 543 17.65 16.68 31.07
C ILE A 543 18.70 16.48 32.18
N PRO A 544 19.11 17.54 32.94
CA PRO A 544 20.05 17.38 34.04
C PRO A 544 19.40 16.55 35.16
N ALA A 545 20.02 15.43 35.45
CA ALA A 545 19.75 14.70 36.68
C ALA A 545 20.44 15.47 37.83
N ASP A 546 19.72 16.24 38.57
CA ASP A 546 20.22 16.72 39.85
C ASP A 546 19.14 16.76 40.93
N ASN A 547 19.60 16.31 42.11
CA ASN A 547 19.01 16.38 43.45
C ASN A 547 18.30 15.15 44.00
N ARG A 548 19.12 14.12 44.29
CA ARG A 548 18.88 13.33 45.51
C ARG A 548 19.84 13.80 46.58
N ALA A 549 19.41 14.71 47.42
CA ALA A 549 20.11 15.05 48.64
C ALA A 549 19.80 14.05 49.75
N ASN A 550 20.88 13.54 50.30
CA ASN A 550 21.00 12.78 51.54
C ASN A 550 20.14 13.31 52.69
N THR A 551 19.46 12.42 53.40
CA THR A 551 19.35 12.47 54.85
C THR A 551 19.39 11.05 55.40
N THR A 552 20.49 10.81 56.11
CA THR A 552 20.79 9.67 56.95
C THR A 552 20.10 9.78 58.33
N GLU A 553 19.80 8.58 58.89
CA GLU A 553 19.65 8.24 60.33
C GLU A 553 18.34 8.63 61.03
N ASN A 554 17.56 7.72 61.58
CA ASN A 554 17.87 6.98 62.80
C ASN A 554 16.73 6.01 63.20
N THR A 555 17.10 4.81 63.50
CA THR A 555 16.63 3.85 64.52
C THR A 555 15.20 3.91 65.06
N GLY A 556 14.55 2.71 65.13
CA GLY A 556 13.53 2.41 66.11
C GLY A 556 12.62 1.22 65.80
N ARG A 557 12.98 0.06 66.35
CA ARG A 557 12.13 -1.14 66.45
C ARG A 557 10.75 -0.82 67.01
N THR A 558 9.69 -1.46 66.45
CA THR A 558 8.78 -2.31 67.25
C THR A 558 7.84 -3.12 66.37
N ARG A 559 7.69 -4.38 66.73
CA ARG A 559 6.73 -5.40 66.25
C ARG A 559 5.32 -5.03 66.70
N SER A 560 4.28 -5.22 65.85
CA SER A 560 2.97 -5.75 66.27
C SER A 560 2.12 -6.22 65.08
N LYS A 561 1.85 -7.48 65.05
CA LYS A 561 0.66 -8.29 64.78
C LYS A 561 -0.45 -7.77 63.87
N ARG A 562 -0.70 -8.59 62.83
CA ARG A 562 -1.96 -9.15 62.30
C ARG A 562 -3.23 -8.32 62.52
N ASN A 563 -3.92 -8.01 61.37
CA ASN A 563 -5.32 -8.40 61.23
C ASN A 563 -5.74 -8.41 59.75
N LYS A 564 -6.45 -9.46 59.32
CA LYS A 564 -7.15 -9.62 58.08
C LYS A 564 -8.40 -8.73 58.04
N PRO A 565 -8.84 -8.21 56.92
CA PRO A 565 -10.22 -7.78 56.75
C PRO A 565 -11.04 -8.84 56.01
N GLN A 566 -12.27 -8.90 56.47
CA GLN A 566 -13.37 -9.74 56.05
C GLN A 566 -13.92 -9.32 54.68
N THR A 567 -14.37 -10.34 53.94
CA THR A 567 -15.25 -10.28 52.77
C THR A 567 -16.62 -9.66 53.09
N ALA A 568 -17.04 -8.72 52.24
CA ALA A 568 -18.41 -8.26 52.19
C ALA A 568 -19.00 -8.56 50.81
N GLU A 569 -19.93 -9.52 50.80
CA GLU A 569 -20.84 -9.83 49.68
C GLU A 569 -21.84 -8.67 49.48
N THR A 570 -21.98 -8.18 48.26
CA THR A 570 -23.11 -7.35 47.86
C THR A 570 -23.94 -8.05 46.79
N LYS A 571 -25.19 -8.35 47.19
CA LYS A 571 -26.25 -8.97 46.39
C LYS A 571 -26.76 -8.02 45.32
N TYR A 572 -26.93 -8.52 44.10
CA TYR A 572 -27.71 -7.90 43.02
C TYR A 572 -29.21 -8.22 43.20
N PRO A 573 -30.12 -7.29 42.91
CA PRO A 573 -31.55 -7.57 42.86
C PRO A 573 -31.99 -7.99 41.46
N SER A 574 -32.90 -8.98 41.47
CA SER A 574 -33.53 -9.68 40.37
C SER A 574 -34.41 -8.82 39.45
N GLN A 575 -34.46 -9.23 38.20
CA GLN A 575 -35.30 -8.79 37.10
C GLN A 575 -36.84 -8.84 37.45
N LYS A 576 -37.57 -7.81 37.01
CA LYS A 576 -39.01 -7.83 36.84
C LYS A 576 -39.38 -7.94 35.37
N THR A 577 -40.04 -9.03 35.03
CA THR A 577 -40.77 -9.33 33.80
C THR A 577 -41.88 -8.29 33.54
N VAL A 578 -41.94 -7.74 32.34
CA VAL A 578 -43.12 -6.97 31.87
C VAL A 578 -43.75 -7.71 30.70
N LYS A 579 -45.04 -8.01 30.89
CA LYS A 579 -45.93 -8.70 29.98
C LYS A 579 -46.28 -7.85 28.76
N THR A 580 -46.24 -8.51 27.60
CA THR A 580 -46.86 -8.09 26.33
C THR A 580 -48.37 -7.90 26.44
N THR A 581 -48.87 -6.79 25.90
CA THR A 581 -50.26 -6.72 25.46
C THR A 581 -50.27 -6.40 23.96
N LYS A 582 -50.94 -7.27 23.22
CA LYS A 582 -51.39 -7.04 21.83
C LYS A 582 -52.49 -5.96 21.81
N SER A 583 -52.49 -5.10 20.81
CA SER A 583 -53.72 -4.56 20.27
C SER A 583 -53.58 -4.40 18.74
N GLU A 584 -54.55 -4.99 18.06
CA GLU A 584 -54.89 -4.90 16.65
C GLU A 584 -55.29 -3.46 16.28
N ALA A 585 -54.83 -2.98 15.15
CA ALA A 585 -55.63 -2.32 14.11
C ALA A 585 -54.72 -2.08 12.87
#